data_66d2150e97f04f4ad698078b974f6972
#
_entry.id   66d2150e97f04f4ad698078b974f6972
#
_cell.length_a   1.000
_cell.length_b   1.000
_cell.length_c   1.000
_cell.angle_alpha   90.00
_cell.angle_beta   90.00
_cell.angle_gamma   90.00
#
_symmetry.space_group_name_H-M   'P 1'
#
loop_
_entity.id
_entity.type
_entity.pdbx_description
1 polymer ?
#
loop_
_entity_poly.entity_id
_entity_poly.type
_entity_poly.pdbx_seq_one_letter_code
_entity_poly.pdbx_strand_id
1 'polypeptide(L)'
;MPEIGLLSFARVAFQTASAILPPYRSRFSKHQFTQPQLLAVLCLMRYEDWTFREAEIRLREHSELRAVLRLSSVPDYTTVYRFLRRLPDDSIDNVLGETVRRLRRSSRRGRRRAAVAVDGTGLSPHAVSTYFIRRVEQQNRGKTPYRHYLKWLVVADVDRQIILAQQARQGPRCDTPALPGLLDAASRNMPIGLVLADAEFDSEANHHHIRGVLRARSVIPTNPRRGIPEKQFRSEMHKAFPRKLYGPRAKIETVFSVIKRKLSSKAPGRSLPLQIRQALLLGLTFNLYRLRHRSTPRGCQQSQIKLFVLYQFWECSF
;
A
#
# COMPACT_ATOMS: atom_id res chain seq x y z
N MET A 1 -2.18 17.53 -9.30
CA MET A 1 -1.71 16.54 -10.29
C MET A 1 -2.89 16.21 -11.17
N PRO A 2 -2.80 16.26 -12.50
CA PRO A 2 -3.89 15.87 -13.37
C PRO A 2 -4.29 14.42 -13.10
N GLU A 3 -5.57 14.13 -13.03
CA GLU A 3 -6.06 12.78 -12.88
C GLU A 3 -5.78 11.99 -14.15
N ILE A 4 -5.01 10.93 -14.05
CA ILE A 4 -4.74 10.04 -15.16
C ILE A 4 -5.82 8.98 -15.18
N GLY A 5 -6.45 8.79 -16.34
CA GLY A 5 -7.62 7.95 -16.51
C GLY A 5 -7.44 6.49 -16.06
N LEU A 6 -8.56 5.85 -15.81
CA LEU A 6 -8.70 4.46 -15.39
C LEU A 6 -7.95 3.46 -16.29
N LEU A 7 -7.94 3.70 -17.60
CA LEU A 7 -7.23 2.85 -18.57
C LEU A 7 -5.72 2.83 -18.38
N SER A 8 -5.13 4.00 -18.01
CA SER A 8 -3.70 4.08 -17.69
C SER A 8 -3.36 3.30 -16.44
N PHE A 9 -4.19 3.38 -15.41
CA PHE A 9 -4.03 2.59 -14.19
C PHE A 9 -4.13 1.08 -14.49
N ALA A 10 -5.17 0.66 -15.23
CA ALA A 10 -5.39 -0.74 -15.62
C ALA A 10 -4.19 -1.31 -16.39
N ARG A 11 -3.65 -0.54 -17.34
CA ARG A 11 -2.46 -0.92 -18.12
C ARG A 11 -1.25 -1.14 -17.24
N VAL A 12 -0.96 -0.21 -16.34
CA VAL A 12 0.18 -0.30 -15.41
C VAL A 12 0.00 -1.49 -14.46
N ALA A 13 -1.21 -1.70 -13.93
CA ALA A 13 -1.51 -2.82 -13.05
C ALA A 13 -1.30 -4.17 -13.76
N PHE A 14 -1.86 -4.32 -14.96
CA PHE A 14 -1.73 -5.54 -15.76
C PHE A 14 -0.27 -5.82 -16.14
N GLN A 15 0.46 -4.81 -16.67
CA GLN A 15 1.86 -4.95 -17.05
C GLN A 15 2.78 -5.28 -15.85
N THR A 16 2.48 -4.72 -14.68
CA THR A 16 3.28 -4.98 -13.46
C THR A 16 3.01 -6.39 -12.95
N ALA A 17 1.75 -6.81 -12.93
CA ALA A 17 1.37 -8.17 -12.55
C ALA A 17 1.95 -9.22 -13.52
N SER A 18 1.92 -8.96 -14.83
CA SER A 18 2.43 -9.87 -15.87
C SER A 18 3.95 -10.07 -15.82
N ALA A 19 4.68 -9.12 -15.23
CA ALA A 19 6.12 -9.25 -15.07
C ALA A 19 6.53 -10.22 -13.93
N ILE A 20 5.60 -10.56 -13.04
CA ILE A 20 5.89 -11.32 -11.82
C ILE A 20 5.08 -12.60 -11.75
N LEU A 21 3.79 -12.54 -12.07
CA LEU A 21 2.89 -13.69 -11.92
C LEU A 21 2.93 -14.56 -13.17
N PRO A 22 3.02 -15.89 -13.01
CA PRO A 22 2.78 -16.81 -14.13
C PRO A 22 1.35 -16.64 -14.62
N PRO A 23 1.07 -16.91 -15.92
CA PRO A 23 -0.28 -16.82 -16.47
C PRO A 23 -1.30 -17.65 -15.67
N TYR A 24 -0.91 -18.84 -15.28
CA TYR A 24 -1.78 -19.79 -14.58
C TYR A 24 -1.05 -20.42 -13.38
N ARG A 25 -1.80 -20.80 -12.36
CA ARG A 25 -1.24 -21.43 -11.15
C ARG A 25 -0.71 -22.84 -11.40
N SER A 26 -1.36 -23.59 -12.27
CA SER A 26 -0.98 -24.94 -12.63
C SER A 26 -1.46 -25.27 -14.06
N ARG A 27 -0.95 -26.38 -14.63
CA ARG A 27 -1.41 -26.93 -15.93
C ARG A 27 -2.90 -27.31 -15.94
N PHE A 28 -3.49 -27.56 -14.77
CA PHE A 28 -4.91 -27.91 -14.62
C PHE A 28 -5.83 -26.69 -14.45
N SER A 29 -5.29 -25.48 -14.49
CA SER A 29 -6.12 -24.28 -14.43
C SER A 29 -7.01 -24.18 -15.66
N LYS A 30 -8.25 -23.68 -15.49
CA LYS A 30 -9.06 -23.24 -16.63
C LYS A 30 -8.36 -22.07 -17.31
N HIS A 31 -7.93 -22.22 -18.55
CA HIS A 31 -7.12 -21.24 -19.29
C HIS A 31 -7.96 -20.07 -19.84
N GLN A 32 -8.99 -19.66 -19.11
CA GLN A 32 -9.89 -18.57 -19.50
C GLN A 32 -9.40 -17.20 -19.04
N PHE A 33 -8.91 -17.09 -17.79
CA PHE A 33 -8.39 -15.86 -17.22
C PHE A 33 -7.03 -16.09 -16.58
N THR A 34 -6.08 -15.23 -16.91
CA THR A 34 -4.72 -15.29 -16.31
C THR A 34 -4.67 -14.65 -14.93
N GLN A 35 -3.74 -15.09 -14.09
CA GLN A 35 -3.53 -14.48 -12.77
C GLN A 35 -3.23 -12.96 -12.86
N PRO A 36 -2.39 -12.46 -13.81
CA PRO A 36 -2.18 -11.03 -13.99
C PRO A 36 -3.46 -10.25 -14.31
N GLN A 37 -4.35 -10.80 -15.15
CA GLN A 37 -5.63 -10.18 -15.47
C GLN A 37 -6.49 -10.03 -14.22
N LEU A 38 -6.65 -11.12 -13.47
CA LEU A 38 -7.49 -11.14 -12.27
C LEU A 38 -6.91 -10.24 -11.15
N LEU A 39 -5.56 -10.19 -10.99
CA LEU A 39 -4.93 -9.26 -10.05
C LEU A 39 -5.13 -7.81 -10.46
N ALA A 40 -5.02 -7.49 -11.75
CA ALA A 40 -5.28 -6.14 -12.24
C ALA A 40 -6.74 -5.72 -11.98
N VAL A 41 -7.70 -6.63 -12.16
CA VAL A 41 -9.11 -6.39 -11.79
C VAL A 41 -9.26 -6.13 -10.29
N LEU A 42 -8.61 -6.90 -9.42
CA LEU A 42 -8.62 -6.65 -7.97
C LEU A 42 -8.02 -5.29 -7.60
N CYS A 43 -6.93 -4.88 -8.26
CA CYS A 43 -6.34 -3.55 -8.06
C CYS A 43 -7.28 -2.43 -8.55
N LEU A 44 -7.99 -2.62 -9.66
CA LEU A 44 -9.03 -1.69 -10.13
C LEU A 44 -10.16 -1.55 -9.13
N MET A 45 -10.66 -2.68 -8.60
CA MET A 45 -11.68 -2.67 -7.56
C MET A 45 -11.23 -1.85 -6.34
N ARG A 46 -9.97 -1.97 -5.91
CA ARG A 46 -9.45 -1.17 -4.79
C ARG A 46 -9.21 0.29 -5.15
N TYR A 47 -8.91 0.56 -6.42
CA TYR A 47 -8.68 1.92 -6.92
C TYR A 47 -9.97 2.73 -7.02
N GLU A 48 -11.06 2.11 -7.47
CA GLU A 48 -12.37 2.73 -7.68
C GLU A 48 -13.38 2.42 -6.54
N ASP A 49 -12.96 1.69 -5.51
CA ASP A 49 -13.79 1.17 -4.41
C ASP A 49 -14.99 0.33 -4.88
N TRP A 50 -14.83 -0.42 -6.01
CA TRP A 50 -15.88 -1.29 -6.54
C TRP A 50 -16.05 -2.55 -5.72
N THR A 51 -17.29 -3.00 -5.60
CA THR A 51 -17.62 -4.36 -5.18
C THR A 51 -17.30 -5.37 -6.30
N PHE A 52 -17.30 -6.67 -5.96
CA PHE A 52 -17.09 -7.72 -6.96
C PHE A 52 -18.14 -7.70 -8.09
N ARG A 53 -19.42 -7.41 -7.75
CA ARG A 53 -20.50 -7.32 -8.74
C ARG A 53 -20.38 -6.08 -9.60
N GLU A 54 -20.04 -4.95 -9.01
CA GLU A 54 -19.79 -3.72 -9.78
C GLU A 54 -18.62 -3.89 -10.74
N ALA A 55 -17.53 -4.57 -10.33
CA ALA A 55 -16.40 -4.83 -11.20
C ALA A 55 -16.82 -5.65 -12.44
N GLU A 56 -17.69 -6.65 -12.29
CA GLU A 56 -18.24 -7.41 -13.42
C GLU A 56 -19.06 -6.51 -14.34
N ILE A 57 -19.98 -5.69 -13.80
CA ILE A 57 -20.82 -4.76 -14.59
C ILE A 57 -19.93 -3.76 -15.32
N ARG A 58 -18.99 -3.11 -14.63
CA ARG A 58 -18.06 -2.13 -15.23
C ARG A 58 -17.21 -2.75 -16.35
N LEU A 59 -16.76 -3.98 -16.17
CA LEU A 59 -16.03 -4.70 -17.23
C LEU A 59 -16.93 -5.04 -18.41
N ARG A 60 -18.24 -5.26 -18.23
CA ARG A 60 -19.19 -5.44 -19.35
C ARG A 60 -19.43 -4.14 -20.13
N GLU A 61 -19.56 -3.03 -19.43
CA GLU A 61 -19.83 -1.72 -20.02
C GLU A 61 -18.62 -1.13 -20.76
N HIS A 62 -17.39 -1.31 -20.24
CA HIS A 62 -16.18 -0.67 -20.76
C HIS A 62 -15.35 -1.60 -21.63
N SER A 63 -15.60 -1.60 -22.94
CA SER A 63 -14.83 -2.41 -23.94
C SER A 63 -13.33 -2.06 -23.95
N GLU A 64 -12.98 -0.77 -23.82
CA GLU A 64 -11.60 -0.30 -23.77
C GLU A 64 -10.84 -0.86 -22.55
N LEU A 65 -11.52 -0.97 -21.40
CA LEU A 65 -10.93 -1.56 -20.20
C LEU A 65 -10.62 -3.04 -20.40
N ARG A 66 -11.56 -3.79 -21.06
CA ARG A 66 -11.31 -5.18 -21.43
C ARG A 66 -10.14 -5.32 -22.39
N ALA A 67 -10.06 -4.44 -23.39
CA ALA A 67 -8.95 -4.44 -24.35
C ALA A 67 -7.59 -4.20 -23.67
N VAL A 68 -7.51 -3.23 -22.76
CA VAL A 68 -6.29 -2.94 -21.98
C VAL A 68 -5.86 -4.13 -21.11
N LEU A 69 -6.82 -4.83 -20.51
CA LEU A 69 -6.58 -6.03 -19.69
C LEU A 69 -6.45 -7.31 -20.53
N ARG A 70 -6.62 -7.23 -21.86
CA ARG A 70 -6.61 -8.37 -22.78
C ARG A 70 -7.61 -9.45 -22.38
N LEU A 71 -8.80 -9.04 -21.95
CA LEU A 71 -9.90 -9.94 -21.58
C LEU A 71 -10.72 -10.30 -22.83
N SER A 72 -10.76 -11.56 -23.18
CA SER A 72 -11.63 -12.10 -24.25
C SER A 72 -13.10 -12.21 -23.81
N SER A 73 -13.32 -12.38 -22.52
CA SER A 73 -14.64 -12.44 -21.88
C SER A 73 -14.59 -11.74 -20.53
N VAL A 74 -15.74 -11.42 -19.95
CA VAL A 74 -15.81 -10.79 -18.63
C VAL A 74 -15.76 -11.87 -17.54
N PRO A 75 -14.83 -11.78 -16.57
CA PRO A 75 -14.85 -12.70 -15.45
C PRO A 75 -16.06 -12.44 -14.56
N ASP A 76 -16.80 -13.49 -14.26
CA ASP A 76 -17.87 -13.48 -13.27
C ASP A 76 -17.32 -13.06 -11.89
N TYR A 77 -18.13 -12.35 -11.10
CA TYR A 77 -17.75 -11.86 -9.78
C TYR A 77 -17.25 -12.97 -8.84
N THR A 78 -17.79 -14.20 -8.97
CA THR A 78 -17.33 -15.35 -8.17
C THR A 78 -15.94 -15.83 -8.58
N THR A 79 -15.57 -15.66 -9.85
CA THR A 79 -14.23 -15.98 -10.36
C THR A 79 -13.18 -15.05 -9.73
N VAL A 80 -13.44 -13.75 -9.73
CA VAL A 80 -12.57 -12.75 -9.09
C VAL A 80 -12.47 -12.99 -7.58
N TYR A 81 -13.60 -13.27 -6.92
CA TYR A 81 -13.63 -13.59 -5.49
C TYR A 81 -12.86 -14.88 -5.16
N ARG A 82 -13.05 -15.95 -5.94
CA ARG A 82 -12.30 -17.21 -5.76
C ARG A 82 -10.82 -17.02 -5.99
N PHE A 83 -10.43 -16.18 -6.93
CA PHE A 83 -9.04 -15.82 -7.14
C PHE A 83 -8.46 -15.12 -5.92
N LEU A 84 -9.12 -14.09 -5.38
CA LEU A 84 -8.68 -13.43 -4.14
C LEU A 84 -8.52 -14.42 -2.98
N ARG A 85 -9.44 -15.36 -2.82
CA ARG A 85 -9.35 -16.39 -1.77
C ARG A 85 -8.13 -17.31 -1.89
N ARG A 86 -7.61 -17.52 -3.10
CA ARG A 86 -6.50 -18.43 -3.39
C ARG A 86 -5.17 -17.71 -3.61
N LEU A 87 -5.21 -16.39 -3.75
CA LEU A 87 -4.02 -15.59 -4.02
C LEU A 87 -3.09 -15.64 -2.80
N PRO A 88 -1.85 -16.11 -2.93
CA PRO A 88 -0.87 -16.05 -1.85
C PRO A 88 -0.52 -14.59 -1.53
N ASP A 89 -0.32 -14.31 -0.24
CA ASP A 89 0.06 -12.97 0.22
C ASP A 89 1.41 -12.55 -0.38
N ASP A 90 2.37 -13.48 -0.46
CA ASP A 90 3.69 -13.26 -1.09
C ASP A 90 3.57 -12.85 -2.56
N SER A 91 2.55 -13.32 -3.27
CA SER A 91 2.31 -12.91 -4.66
C SER A 91 2.00 -11.42 -4.77
N ILE A 92 1.23 -10.88 -3.82
CA ILE A 92 0.92 -9.44 -3.77
C ILE A 92 2.20 -8.66 -3.45
N ASP A 93 2.99 -9.13 -2.48
CA ASP A 93 4.24 -8.47 -2.06
C ASP A 93 5.32 -8.54 -3.15
N ASN A 94 5.40 -9.62 -3.91
CA ASN A 94 6.30 -9.72 -5.06
C ASN A 94 5.94 -8.72 -6.17
N VAL A 95 4.65 -8.52 -6.45
CA VAL A 95 4.18 -7.51 -7.41
C VAL A 95 4.40 -6.10 -6.86
N LEU A 96 4.23 -5.89 -5.55
CA LEU A 96 4.60 -4.63 -4.89
C LEU A 96 6.10 -4.35 -5.06
N GLY A 97 6.97 -5.33 -4.86
CA GLY A 97 8.41 -5.22 -5.12
C GLY A 97 8.73 -4.80 -6.56
N GLU A 98 7.98 -5.32 -7.56
CA GLU A 98 8.15 -4.88 -8.96
C GLU A 98 7.78 -3.41 -9.15
N THR A 99 6.75 -2.90 -8.48
CA THR A 99 6.44 -1.46 -8.53
C THR A 99 7.61 -0.62 -8.03
N VAL A 100 8.28 -1.07 -6.96
CA VAL A 100 9.48 -0.40 -6.42
C VAL A 100 10.63 -0.44 -7.43
N ARG A 101 10.90 -1.60 -8.05
CA ARG A 101 11.94 -1.73 -9.08
C ARG A 101 11.70 -0.80 -10.27
N ARG A 102 10.46 -0.70 -10.77
CA ARG A 102 10.08 0.21 -11.87
C ARG A 102 10.28 1.67 -11.49
N LEU A 103 9.86 2.06 -10.28
CA LEU A 103 10.05 3.43 -9.78
C LEU A 103 11.53 3.79 -9.58
N ARG A 104 12.37 2.83 -9.20
CA ARG A 104 13.84 3.02 -9.12
C ARG A 104 14.46 3.26 -10.49
N ARG A 105 14.11 2.44 -11.49
CA ARG A 105 14.64 2.57 -12.87
C ARG A 105 14.30 3.93 -13.48
N SER A 106 13.11 4.48 -13.18
CA SER A 106 12.67 5.78 -13.70
C SER A 106 13.29 6.99 -12.96
N SER A 107 14.04 6.77 -11.88
CA SER A 107 14.62 7.84 -11.05
C SER A 107 16.11 8.00 -11.28
N ARG A 108 16.58 9.24 -11.57
CA ARG A 108 18.00 9.58 -11.62
C ARG A 108 18.76 9.33 -10.30
N ARG A 109 18.03 9.18 -9.17
CA ARG A 109 18.57 8.89 -7.83
C ARG A 109 18.70 7.38 -7.53
N GLY A 110 18.73 6.52 -8.53
CA GLY A 110 18.55 5.06 -8.40
C GLY A 110 19.50 4.28 -7.47
N ARG A 111 20.69 4.81 -7.17
CA ARG A 111 21.71 4.11 -6.34
C ARG A 111 21.76 4.54 -4.88
N ARG A 112 21.02 5.59 -4.48
CA ARG A 112 21.06 6.07 -3.09
C ARG A 112 20.26 5.13 -2.17
N ARG A 113 20.82 4.82 -1.00
CA ARG A 113 20.11 4.11 0.07
C ARG A 113 18.90 4.94 0.53
N ALA A 114 17.78 4.28 0.75
CA ALA A 114 16.53 4.95 1.12
C ALA A 114 16.55 5.44 2.57
N ALA A 115 15.95 6.60 2.82
CA ALA A 115 15.42 6.95 4.11
C ALA A 115 13.97 6.41 4.17
N VAL A 116 13.68 5.57 5.16
CA VAL A 116 12.36 4.96 5.30
C VAL A 116 11.68 5.41 6.58
N ALA A 117 10.37 5.60 6.51
CA ALA A 117 9.51 5.75 7.68
C ALA A 117 8.71 4.46 7.88
N VAL A 118 8.55 4.07 9.15
CA VAL A 118 7.76 2.91 9.55
C VAL A 118 6.65 3.37 10.46
N ASP A 119 5.43 2.93 10.17
CA ASP A 119 4.26 3.23 10.98
C ASP A 119 3.15 2.22 10.76
N GLY A 120 2.17 2.20 11.65
CA GLY A 120 1.00 1.35 11.59
C GLY A 120 -0.30 2.14 11.53
N THR A 121 -1.29 1.60 10.84
CA THR A 121 -2.64 2.17 10.86
C THR A 121 -3.69 1.09 11.00
N GLY A 122 -4.83 1.43 11.61
CA GLY A 122 -6.00 0.57 11.65
C GLY A 122 -6.81 0.67 10.36
N LEU A 123 -7.28 -0.49 9.87
CA LEU A 123 -8.26 -0.61 8.80
C LEU A 123 -9.52 -1.26 9.34
N SER A 124 -10.68 -0.73 8.98
CA SER A 124 -11.97 -1.33 9.35
C SER A 124 -12.25 -2.58 8.51
N PRO A 125 -12.56 -3.72 9.11
CA PRO A 125 -12.94 -4.92 8.35
C PRO A 125 -14.37 -4.83 7.80
N HIS A 126 -15.23 -3.97 8.38
CA HIS A 126 -16.65 -3.82 8.04
C HIS A 126 -17.10 -2.37 8.16
N ALA A 127 -18.20 -2.05 7.48
CA ALA A 127 -18.98 -0.88 7.82
C ALA A 127 -19.78 -1.20 9.10
N VAL A 128 -19.33 -0.68 10.24
CA VAL A 128 -20.03 -0.88 11.51
C VAL A 128 -20.93 0.32 11.76
N SER A 129 -22.23 0.07 11.95
CA SER A 129 -23.19 1.11 12.32
C SER A 129 -22.80 1.74 13.66
N THR A 130 -22.78 3.07 13.73
CA THR A 130 -22.53 3.80 14.99
C THR A 130 -23.57 3.45 16.07
N TYR A 131 -24.80 3.15 15.65
CA TYR A 131 -25.88 2.68 16.53
C TYR A 131 -25.54 1.32 17.16
N PHE A 132 -25.09 0.37 16.35
CA PHE A 132 -24.66 -0.95 16.85
C PHE A 132 -23.51 -0.82 17.86
N ILE A 133 -22.55 0.05 17.58
CA ILE A 133 -21.44 0.32 18.49
C ILE A 133 -21.94 0.83 19.84
N ARG A 134 -22.79 1.87 19.84
CA ARG A 134 -23.37 2.44 21.07
C ARG A 134 -24.17 1.41 21.87
N ARG A 135 -24.96 0.59 21.20
CA ARG A 135 -25.77 -0.45 21.85
C ARG A 135 -24.88 -1.51 22.55
N VAL A 136 -23.81 -1.94 21.88
CA VAL A 136 -22.87 -2.92 22.46
C VAL A 136 -22.06 -2.30 23.60
N GLU A 137 -21.70 -1.03 23.53
CA GLU A 137 -21.05 -0.29 24.62
C GLU A 137 -21.96 -0.18 25.85
N GLN A 138 -23.25 0.11 25.64
CA GLN A 138 -24.25 0.15 26.72
C GLN A 138 -24.47 -1.21 27.38
N GLN A 139 -24.57 -2.29 26.60
CA GLN A 139 -24.74 -3.65 27.10
C GLN A 139 -23.53 -4.14 27.91
N ASN A 140 -22.32 -3.69 27.61
CA ASN A 140 -21.10 -4.10 28.30
C ASN A 140 -20.70 -3.20 29.49
N ARG A 141 -21.63 -2.39 30.03
CA ARG A 141 -21.41 -1.54 31.23
C ARG A 141 -20.11 -0.71 31.17
N GLY A 142 -19.86 -0.06 30.04
CA GLY A 142 -18.68 0.81 29.87
C GLY A 142 -17.36 0.07 29.57
N LYS A 143 -17.34 -1.25 29.54
CA LYS A 143 -16.22 -1.98 28.96
C LYS A 143 -16.36 -1.92 27.46
N THR A 144 -15.50 -1.14 26.81
CA THR A 144 -15.48 -1.04 25.35
C THR A 144 -15.28 -2.43 24.79
N PRO A 145 -16.25 -2.98 24.02
CA PRO A 145 -16.06 -4.29 23.44
C PRO A 145 -14.83 -4.23 22.55
N TYR A 146 -14.00 -5.24 22.68
CA TYR A 146 -12.79 -5.38 21.91
C TYR A 146 -13.12 -5.31 20.42
N ARG A 147 -12.84 -4.17 19.79
CA ARG A 147 -13.08 -3.99 18.37
C ARG A 147 -11.96 -4.66 17.61
N HIS A 148 -12.24 -5.77 16.98
CA HIS A 148 -11.33 -6.36 16.01
C HIS A 148 -11.14 -5.38 14.86
N TYR A 149 -9.94 -4.86 14.72
CA TYR A 149 -9.52 -4.10 13.57
C TYR A 149 -8.31 -4.77 12.93
N LEU A 150 -8.12 -4.53 11.66
CA LEU A 150 -6.93 -5.00 10.99
C LEU A 150 -5.83 -3.96 11.18
N LYS A 151 -4.74 -4.34 11.82
CA LYS A 151 -3.55 -3.51 11.94
C LYS A 151 -2.68 -3.72 10.71
N TRP A 152 -2.39 -2.64 10.01
CA TRP A 152 -1.58 -2.64 8.79
C TRP A 152 -0.32 -1.82 9.02
N LEU A 153 0.83 -2.47 8.97
CA LEU A 153 2.17 -1.91 9.12
C LEU A 153 2.78 -1.67 7.76
N VAL A 154 3.43 -0.54 7.58
CA VAL A 154 4.02 -0.12 6.31
C VAL A 154 5.41 0.44 6.53
N VAL A 155 6.33 0.07 5.64
CA VAL A 155 7.62 0.74 5.44
C VAL A 155 7.55 1.54 4.16
N ALA A 156 7.68 2.85 4.24
CA ALA A 156 7.61 3.74 3.08
C ALA A 156 8.92 4.51 2.88
N ASP A 157 9.37 4.63 1.63
CA ASP A 157 10.43 5.55 1.24
C ASP A 157 9.93 6.99 1.41
N VAL A 158 10.63 7.75 2.23
CA VAL A 158 10.27 9.11 2.62
C VAL A 158 10.35 10.09 1.44
N ASP A 159 11.34 9.91 0.56
CA ASP A 159 11.57 10.82 -0.56
C ASP A 159 10.62 10.53 -1.74
N ARG A 160 10.38 9.26 -2.02
CA ARG A 160 9.55 8.82 -3.14
C ARG A 160 8.09 8.66 -2.76
N GLN A 161 7.80 8.54 -1.45
CA GLN A 161 6.47 8.25 -0.92
C GLN A 161 5.86 7.01 -1.58
N ILE A 162 6.59 5.90 -1.54
CA ILE A 162 6.18 4.58 -2.03
C ILE A 162 6.36 3.55 -0.93
N ILE A 163 5.51 2.54 -0.92
CA ILE A 163 5.59 1.44 0.03
C ILE A 163 6.66 0.46 -0.44
N LEU A 164 7.63 0.17 0.43
CA LEU A 164 8.70 -0.81 0.20
C LEU A 164 8.34 -2.20 0.71
N ALA A 165 7.65 -2.26 1.84
CA ALA A 165 7.12 -3.48 2.44
C ALA A 165 5.89 -3.17 3.28
N GLN A 166 5.08 -4.18 3.52
CA GLN A 166 3.84 -4.08 4.28
C GLN A 166 3.53 -5.39 5.00
N GLN A 167 2.79 -5.31 6.08
CA GLN A 167 2.26 -6.46 6.81
C GLN A 167 0.91 -6.11 7.39
N ALA A 168 -0.06 -7.00 7.24
CA ALA A 168 -1.37 -6.85 7.86
C ALA A 168 -1.62 -8.00 8.83
N ARG A 169 -2.25 -7.68 9.98
CA ARG A 169 -2.54 -8.66 11.03
C ARG A 169 -3.73 -8.20 11.87
N GLN A 170 -4.32 -9.11 12.59
CA GLN A 170 -5.36 -8.76 13.54
C GLN A 170 -4.80 -7.89 14.67
N GLY A 171 -5.43 -6.75 14.94
CA GLY A 171 -5.13 -5.89 16.08
C GLY A 171 -5.99 -6.19 17.31
N PRO A 172 -5.63 -5.63 18.47
CA PRO A 172 -4.39 -4.94 18.77
C PRO A 172 -3.25 -5.93 19.02
N ARG A 173 -2.06 -5.56 18.56
CA ARG A 173 -0.81 -6.28 18.84
C ARG A 173 0.33 -5.27 18.93
N CYS A 174 1.35 -5.59 19.74
CA CYS A 174 2.56 -4.80 19.82
C CYS A 174 3.33 -4.85 18.49
N ASP A 175 3.76 -3.68 17.97
CA ASP A 175 4.42 -3.57 16.68
C ASP A 175 5.92 -3.85 16.74
N THR A 176 6.50 -3.67 17.91
CA THR A 176 7.95 -3.81 18.15
C THR A 176 8.55 -5.10 17.57
N PRO A 177 7.96 -6.31 17.79
CA PRO A 177 8.55 -7.55 17.28
C PRO A 177 8.41 -7.74 15.75
N ALA A 178 7.51 -6.98 15.12
CA ALA A 178 7.30 -7.10 13.67
C ALA A 178 8.30 -6.30 12.84
N LEU A 179 8.97 -5.32 13.46
CA LEU A 179 9.85 -4.39 12.76
C LEU A 179 11.01 -5.06 12.02
N PRO A 180 11.79 -5.99 12.61
CA PRO A 180 12.91 -6.61 11.92
C PRO A 180 12.51 -7.27 10.61
N GLY A 181 11.54 -8.18 10.65
CA GLY A 181 11.07 -8.90 9.46
C GLY A 181 10.48 -7.99 8.39
N LEU A 182 9.79 -6.92 8.80
CA LEU A 182 9.23 -5.94 7.87
C LEU A 182 10.34 -5.10 7.20
N LEU A 183 11.38 -4.72 7.92
CA LEU A 183 12.55 -4.03 7.37
C LEU A 183 13.38 -4.93 6.45
N ASP A 184 13.52 -6.22 6.77
CA ASP A 184 14.18 -7.18 5.90
C ASP A 184 13.44 -7.31 4.57
N ALA A 185 12.11 -7.39 4.60
CA ALA A 185 11.29 -7.38 3.40
C ALA A 185 11.48 -6.09 2.58
N ALA A 186 11.52 -4.93 3.25
CA ALA A 186 11.76 -3.65 2.58
C ALA A 186 13.17 -3.57 1.97
N SER A 187 14.18 -4.09 2.67
CA SER A 187 15.58 -4.05 2.23
C SER A 187 15.83 -4.88 0.96
N ARG A 188 15.08 -5.98 0.78
CA ARG A 188 15.10 -6.77 -0.47
C ARG A 188 14.63 -5.96 -1.69
N ASN A 189 13.70 -5.02 -1.48
CA ASN A 189 13.19 -4.16 -2.54
C ASN A 189 14.05 -2.91 -2.78
N MET A 190 14.65 -2.35 -1.72
CA MET A 190 15.51 -1.17 -1.81
C MET A 190 16.49 -1.11 -0.62
N PRO A 191 17.80 -0.89 -0.86
CA PRO A 191 18.77 -0.71 0.24
C PRO A 191 18.37 0.46 1.15
N ILE A 192 18.35 0.21 2.46
CA ILE A 192 17.94 1.19 3.48
C ILE A 192 19.18 1.82 4.12
N GLY A 193 19.21 3.16 4.24
CA GLY A 193 20.28 3.91 4.89
C GLY A 193 19.86 4.58 6.19
N LEU A 194 18.57 4.85 6.35
CA LEU A 194 17.99 5.51 7.51
C LEU A 194 16.60 4.93 7.80
N VAL A 195 16.33 4.59 9.04
CA VAL A 195 15.03 4.11 9.51
C VAL A 195 14.48 5.11 10.53
N LEU A 196 13.29 5.61 10.28
CA LEU A 196 12.52 6.51 11.13
C LEU A 196 11.26 5.75 11.59
N ALA A 197 11.10 5.56 12.88
CA ALA A 197 9.91 4.91 13.45
C ALA A 197 9.45 5.66 14.70
N ASP A 198 8.22 5.42 15.14
CA ASP A 198 7.71 6.05 16.36
C ASP A 198 8.19 5.33 17.64
N ALA A 199 7.84 5.88 18.80
CA ALA A 199 8.21 5.33 20.08
C ALA A 199 7.61 3.94 20.39
N GLU A 200 6.57 3.49 19.65
CA GLU A 200 6.06 2.13 19.81
C GLU A 200 7.07 1.07 19.39
N PHE A 201 7.95 1.41 18.44
CA PHE A 201 9.03 0.56 17.96
C PHE A 201 10.32 0.63 18.79
N ASP A 202 10.36 1.47 19.85
CA ASP A 202 11.54 1.62 20.70
C ASP A 202 11.91 0.29 21.38
N SER A 203 13.05 -0.25 21.00
CA SER A 203 13.62 -1.48 21.55
C SER A 203 15.09 -1.55 21.18
N GLU A 204 15.94 -1.95 22.13
CA GLU A 204 17.36 -2.13 21.86
C GLU A 204 17.59 -3.17 20.73
N ALA A 205 16.80 -4.25 20.73
CA ALA A 205 16.87 -5.25 19.67
C ALA A 205 16.58 -4.68 18.27
N ASN A 206 15.62 -3.75 18.15
CA ASN A 206 15.33 -3.07 16.89
C ASN A 206 16.47 -2.16 16.45
N HIS A 207 17.08 -1.41 17.36
CA HIS A 207 18.26 -0.63 17.04
C HIS A 207 19.43 -1.51 16.59
N HIS A 208 19.68 -2.62 17.27
CA HIS A 208 20.70 -3.59 16.89
C HIS A 208 20.45 -4.19 15.49
N HIS A 209 19.22 -4.59 15.19
CA HIS A 209 18.86 -5.10 13.86
C HIS A 209 19.13 -4.05 12.77
N ILE A 210 18.65 -2.81 12.98
CA ILE A 210 18.83 -1.72 12.01
C ILE A 210 20.30 -1.39 11.78
N ARG A 211 21.06 -1.24 12.87
CA ARG A 211 22.46 -0.80 12.80
C ARG A 211 23.42 -1.94 12.46
N GLY A 212 23.20 -3.11 13.03
CA GLY A 212 24.07 -4.30 12.85
C GLY A 212 23.78 -5.04 11.56
N VAL A 213 22.50 -5.44 11.33
CA VAL A 213 22.14 -6.28 10.17
C VAL A 213 21.96 -5.44 8.91
N LEU A 214 21.14 -4.38 8.96
CA LEU A 214 20.88 -3.56 7.78
C LEU A 214 21.96 -2.52 7.51
N ARG A 215 22.87 -2.30 8.46
CA ARG A 215 23.90 -1.25 8.41
C ARG A 215 23.31 0.11 8.06
N ALA A 216 22.18 0.42 8.68
CA ALA A 216 21.43 1.66 8.50
C ALA A 216 21.40 2.45 9.81
N ARG A 217 21.17 3.75 9.73
CA ARG A 217 20.98 4.59 10.92
C ARG A 217 19.55 4.40 11.43
N SER A 218 19.40 4.19 12.75
CA SER A 218 18.09 4.12 13.42
C SER A 218 17.79 5.43 14.15
N VAL A 219 16.60 5.98 13.97
CA VAL A 219 16.10 7.14 14.70
C VAL A 219 14.68 6.81 15.18
N ILE A 220 14.60 6.40 16.44
CA ILE A 220 13.37 5.99 17.12
C ILE A 220 13.35 6.71 18.48
N PRO A 221 12.32 7.52 18.77
CA PRO A 221 12.22 8.16 20.09
C PRO A 221 12.10 7.12 21.19
N THR A 222 12.66 7.39 22.34
CA THR A 222 12.52 6.54 23.53
C THR A 222 11.07 6.52 24.00
N ASN A 223 10.56 5.34 24.34
CA ASN A 223 9.22 5.17 24.89
C ASN A 223 9.27 5.36 26.42
N PRO A 224 8.61 6.38 26.99
CA PRO A 224 8.63 6.64 28.43
C PRO A 224 8.10 5.46 29.26
N ARG A 225 7.20 4.66 28.70
CA ARG A 225 6.61 3.48 29.38
C ARG A 225 7.62 2.34 29.58
N ARG A 226 8.78 2.39 28.93
CA ARG A 226 9.84 1.36 29.02
C ARG A 226 10.98 1.78 29.95
N GLY A 227 10.79 2.82 30.74
CA GLY A 227 11.79 3.37 31.64
C GLY A 227 12.92 4.11 30.94
N ILE A 228 13.82 4.68 31.74
CA ILE A 228 15.00 5.41 31.27
C ILE A 228 16.02 4.40 30.76
N PRO A 229 16.52 4.51 29.53
CA PRO A 229 17.51 3.58 29.01
C PRO A 229 18.90 3.93 29.54
N GLU A 230 19.55 2.97 30.15
CA GLU A 230 20.89 3.18 30.78
C GLU A 230 22.04 3.00 29.80
N LYS A 231 21.87 2.11 28.77
CA LYS A 231 22.98 1.68 27.91
C LYS A 231 22.60 1.68 26.43
N GLN A 232 23.63 1.68 25.58
CA GLN A 232 23.58 1.45 24.14
C GLN A 232 22.76 2.48 23.33
N PHE A 233 22.08 2.05 22.28
CA PHE A 233 21.46 2.92 21.28
C PHE A 233 20.23 3.67 21.79
N ARG A 234 19.45 3.05 22.68
CA ARG A 234 18.30 3.73 23.30
C ARG A 234 18.77 4.89 24.19
N SER A 235 19.88 4.72 24.93
CA SER A 235 20.48 5.80 25.72
C SER A 235 21.00 6.94 24.85
N GLU A 236 21.61 6.63 23.69
CA GLU A 236 22.00 7.63 22.69
C GLU A 236 20.77 8.45 22.24
N MET A 237 19.66 7.78 21.89
CA MET A 237 18.42 8.46 21.48
C MET A 237 17.79 9.27 22.63
N HIS A 238 17.91 8.82 23.88
CA HIS A 238 17.39 9.53 25.01
C HIS A 238 18.18 10.81 25.28
N LYS A 239 19.53 10.76 25.24
CA LYS A 239 20.42 11.88 25.53
C LYS A 239 20.46 12.92 24.39
N ALA A 240 20.47 12.48 23.14
CA ALA A 240 20.69 13.37 21.99
C ALA A 240 19.80 12.97 20.80
N PHE A 241 18.49 13.22 20.91
CA PHE A 241 17.53 12.88 19.86
C PHE A 241 17.67 13.80 18.63
N PRO A 242 17.94 13.28 17.43
CA PRO A 242 18.19 14.07 16.23
C PRO A 242 16.88 14.56 15.57
N ARG A 243 16.20 15.54 16.18
CA ARG A 243 14.87 16.05 15.75
C ARG A 243 14.80 16.44 14.27
N LYS A 244 15.83 17.11 13.74
CA LYS A 244 15.86 17.51 12.31
C LYS A 244 15.85 16.31 11.38
N LEU A 245 16.58 15.24 11.74
CA LEU A 245 16.61 14.01 10.95
C LEU A 245 15.32 13.19 11.06
N TYR A 246 14.62 13.33 12.17
CA TYR A 246 13.35 12.64 12.45
C TYR A 246 12.15 13.28 11.73
N GLY A 247 12.17 14.58 11.49
CA GLY A 247 11.05 15.33 10.90
C GLY A 247 10.42 14.69 9.66
N PRO A 248 11.19 14.16 8.70
CA PRO A 248 10.65 13.49 7.52
C PRO A 248 9.77 12.26 7.79
N ARG A 249 9.75 11.69 9.01
CA ARG A 249 8.85 10.61 9.40
C ARG A 249 7.38 10.96 9.11
N ALA A 250 6.97 12.20 9.35
CA ALA A 250 5.60 12.65 9.12
C ALA A 250 5.08 12.39 7.69
N LYS A 251 5.96 12.18 6.71
CA LYS A 251 5.55 11.85 5.34
C LYS A 251 4.82 10.51 5.20
N ILE A 252 4.98 9.57 6.16
CA ILE A 252 4.21 8.32 6.15
C ILE A 252 2.72 8.58 6.46
N GLU A 253 2.44 9.58 7.29
CA GLU A 253 1.06 10.02 7.56
C GLU A 253 0.40 10.56 6.30
N THR A 254 1.16 11.26 5.45
CA THR A 254 0.70 11.67 4.11
C THR A 254 0.37 10.46 3.23
N VAL A 255 1.20 9.41 3.25
CA VAL A 255 0.92 8.15 2.52
C VAL A 255 -0.39 7.54 3.00
N PHE A 256 -0.58 7.38 4.31
CA PHE A 256 -1.84 6.86 4.86
C PHE A 256 -3.05 7.76 4.55
N SER A 257 -2.87 9.07 4.63
CA SER A 257 -3.94 10.03 4.29
C SER A 257 -4.38 9.90 2.83
N VAL A 258 -3.44 9.79 1.90
CA VAL A 258 -3.75 9.58 0.47
C VAL A 258 -4.49 8.25 0.27
N ILE A 259 -4.01 7.17 0.88
CA ILE A 259 -4.64 5.85 0.77
C ILE A 259 -6.07 5.89 1.29
N LYS A 260 -6.28 6.43 2.50
CA LYS A 260 -7.61 6.45 3.13
C LYS A 260 -8.61 7.35 2.41
N ARG A 261 -8.14 8.44 1.79
CA ARG A 261 -9.03 9.38 1.06
C ARG A 261 -9.28 8.96 -0.38
N LYS A 262 -8.27 8.42 -1.07
CA LYS A 262 -8.35 8.14 -2.51
C LYS A 262 -8.73 6.69 -2.82
N LEU A 263 -8.34 5.74 -1.96
CA LEU A 263 -8.58 4.33 -2.21
C LEU A 263 -9.65 3.79 -1.26
N SER A 264 -9.30 3.56 0.00
CA SER A 264 -10.25 3.13 1.03
C SER A 264 -9.60 3.10 2.41
N SER A 265 -10.39 3.26 3.46
CA SER A 265 -10.00 2.99 4.85
C SER A 265 -10.41 1.60 5.34
N LYS A 266 -10.95 0.76 4.42
CA LYS A 266 -11.55 -0.53 4.75
C LYS A 266 -10.76 -1.68 4.13
N ALA A 267 -10.70 -2.79 4.87
CA ALA A 267 -10.19 -4.08 4.39
C ALA A 267 -11.32 -5.13 4.52
N PRO A 268 -12.33 -5.10 3.62
CA PRO A 268 -13.53 -5.93 3.76
C PRO A 268 -13.22 -7.41 3.55
N GLY A 269 -13.81 -8.28 4.37
CA GLY A 269 -13.67 -9.72 4.22
C GLY A 269 -14.36 -10.49 5.33
N ARG A 270 -14.95 -11.64 5.00
CA ARG A 270 -15.61 -12.52 5.99
C ARG A 270 -14.61 -13.31 6.84
N SER A 271 -13.34 -13.37 6.45
CA SER A 271 -12.28 -14.06 7.17
C SER A 271 -11.02 -13.22 7.26
N LEU A 272 -10.22 -13.44 8.29
CA LEU A 272 -8.96 -12.73 8.50
C LEU A 272 -8.00 -12.80 7.29
N PRO A 273 -7.79 -13.96 6.63
CA PRO A 273 -6.96 -14.01 5.43
C PRO A 273 -7.45 -13.13 4.28
N LEU A 274 -8.78 -13.00 4.10
CA LEU A 274 -9.34 -12.10 3.08
C LEU A 274 -9.12 -10.63 3.44
N GLN A 275 -9.29 -10.27 4.72
CA GLN A 275 -9.04 -8.92 5.20
C GLN A 275 -7.56 -8.54 5.03
N ILE A 276 -6.64 -9.46 5.35
CA ILE A 276 -5.20 -9.27 5.14
C ILE A 276 -4.92 -8.98 3.65
N ARG A 277 -5.41 -9.81 2.73
CA ARG A 277 -5.22 -9.61 1.28
C ARG A 277 -5.78 -8.29 0.79
N GLN A 278 -6.93 -7.88 1.31
CA GLN A 278 -7.52 -6.57 0.99
C GLN A 278 -6.63 -5.41 1.45
N ALA A 279 -6.00 -5.51 2.62
CA ALA A 279 -5.04 -4.51 3.09
C ALA A 279 -3.76 -4.51 2.23
N LEU A 280 -3.22 -5.69 1.90
CA LEU A 280 -2.05 -5.80 1.02
C LEU A 280 -2.33 -5.24 -0.38
N LEU A 281 -3.54 -5.47 -0.91
CA LEU A 281 -3.98 -4.88 -2.18
C LEU A 281 -4.07 -3.35 -2.11
N LEU A 282 -4.39 -2.74 -0.96
CA LEU A 282 -4.36 -1.28 -0.82
C LEU A 282 -2.95 -0.72 -1.03
N GLY A 283 -1.94 -1.34 -0.41
CA GLY A 283 -0.55 -0.91 -0.58
C GLY A 283 -0.05 -1.10 -2.00
N LEU A 284 -0.36 -2.23 -2.63
CA LEU A 284 -0.05 -2.46 -4.04
C LEU A 284 -0.73 -1.43 -4.94
N THR A 285 -2.02 -1.20 -4.74
CA THR A 285 -2.81 -0.22 -5.51
C THR A 285 -2.26 1.19 -5.35
N PHE A 286 -1.84 1.57 -4.15
CA PHE A 286 -1.17 2.86 -3.92
C PHE A 286 0.13 2.98 -4.72
N ASN A 287 0.99 1.98 -4.71
CA ASN A 287 2.22 2.00 -5.49
C ASN A 287 1.95 2.06 -7.01
N LEU A 288 0.96 1.32 -7.50
CA LEU A 288 0.52 1.40 -8.90
C LEU A 288 -0.02 2.79 -9.25
N TYR A 289 -0.79 3.40 -8.34
CA TYR A 289 -1.24 4.79 -8.48
C TYR A 289 -0.05 5.77 -8.60
N ARG A 290 1.00 5.58 -7.78
CA ARG A 290 2.22 6.39 -7.84
C ARG A 290 3.03 6.14 -9.11
N LEU A 291 3.08 4.90 -9.58
CA LEU A 291 3.82 4.49 -10.77
C LEU A 291 3.20 5.07 -12.06
N ARG A 292 1.88 5.10 -12.20
CA ARG A 292 1.18 5.60 -13.38
C ARG A 292 1.57 7.04 -13.73
N HIS A 293 1.77 7.91 -12.72
CA HIS A 293 2.15 9.31 -12.94
C HIS A 293 3.54 9.49 -13.58
N ARG A 294 4.37 8.45 -13.53
CA ARG A 294 5.72 8.49 -14.11
C ARG A 294 5.80 7.77 -15.46
N SER A 295 4.78 6.98 -15.79
CA SER A 295 4.73 6.21 -17.04
C SER A 295 4.12 6.98 -18.20
N THR A 296 3.58 8.18 -17.97
CA THR A 296 3.05 9.03 -19.04
C THR A 296 4.21 9.79 -19.68
N PRO A 297 4.45 9.66 -21.00
CA PRO A 297 5.46 10.42 -21.71
C PRO A 297 5.22 11.92 -21.53
N ARG A 298 6.27 12.70 -21.27
CA ARG A 298 6.19 14.17 -21.09
C ARG A 298 5.55 14.91 -22.26
N GLY A 299 5.57 14.32 -23.46
CA GLY A 299 4.95 14.89 -24.66
C GLY A 299 3.41 14.92 -24.64
N CYS A 300 2.75 14.01 -23.94
CA CYS A 300 1.28 14.00 -23.86
C CYS A 300 0.72 15.03 -22.87
N GLN A 301 1.54 15.53 -21.92
CA GLN A 301 1.15 16.58 -20.99
C GLN A 301 1.08 17.97 -21.67
N GLN A 302 1.94 18.24 -22.64
CA GLN A 302 1.93 19.53 -23.35
C GLN A 302 0.78 19.65 -24.33
N SER A 303 0.34 18.54 -24.94
CA SER A 303 -0.79 18.54 -25.88
C SER A 303 -2.14 18.78 -25.17
N GLN A 304 -2.34 18.24 -23.96
CA GLN A 304 -3.57 18.45 -23.19
C GLN A 304 -3.65 19.86 -22.57
N ILE A 305 -2.52 20.43 -22.15
CA ILE A 305 -2.49 21.81 -21.66
C ILE A 305 -2.75 22.80 -22.82
N LYS A 306 -2.24 22.54 -24.02
CA LYS A 306 -2.55 23.36 -25.20
C LYS A 306 -4.02 23.29 -25.62
N LEU A 307 -4.64 22.11 -25.54
CA LEU A 307 -6.08 21.97 -25.84
C LEU A 307 -6.95 22.68 -24.78
N PHE A 308 -6.59 22.59 -23.51
CA PHE A 308 -7.35 23.23 -22.43
C PHE A 308 -7.26 24.77 -22.48
N VAL A 309 -6.09 25.30 -22.83
CA VAL A 309 -5.90 26.75 -23.00
C VAL A 309 -6.64 27.24 -24.24
N LEU A 310 -6.68 26.48 -25.33
CA LEU A 310 -7.45 26.83 -26.54
C LEU A 310 -8.96 26.78 -26.30
N TYR A 311 -9.47 25.88 -25.44
CA TYR A 311 -10.88 25.80 -25.10
C TYR A 311 -11.33 26.99 -24.22
N GLN A 312 -10.51 27.45 -23.28
CA GLN A 312 -10.83 28.63 -22.46
C GLN A 312 -10.79 29.95 -23.25
N PHE A 313 -9.95 30.03 -24.28
CA PHE A 313 -9.92 31.21 -25.17
C PHE A 313 -11.13 31.27 -26.12
N TRP A 314 -11.80 30.15 -26.38
CA TRP A 314 -12.97 30.12 -27.28
C TRP A 314 -14.29 30.46 -26.55
N GLU A 315 -14.39 30.21 -25.27
CA GLU A 315 -15.58 30.59 -24.46
C GLU A 315 -15.60 32.08 -24.05
N CYS A 316 -14.50 32.81 -24.20
CA CYS A 316 -14.46 34.27 -23.89
C CYS A 316 -14.65 35.15 -25.11
N SER A 317 -15.05 34.63 -26.28
CA SER A 317 -15.23 35.38 -27.52
C SER A 317 -16.63 35.26 -28.12
N PHE A 318 -17.62 34.97 -27.28
CA PHE A 318 -19.05 35.12 -27.65
C PHE A 318 -19.82 35.83 -26.53
#